data_a59e15aa771b1ee5a185f045e9ee7bc2
#
_entry.id   a59e15aa771b1ee5a185f045e9ee7bc2
#
_cell.length_a   1.000
_cell.length_b   1.000
_cell.length_c   1.000
_cell.angle_alpha   90.00
_cell.angle_beta   90.00
_cell.angle_gamma   90.00
#
_symmetry.space_group_name_H-M   'P 1'
#
loop_
_entity.id
_entity.type
_entity.pdbx_description
1 polymer ?
#
loop_
_entity_poly.entity_id
_entity_poly.type
_entity_poly.pdbx_seq_one_letter_code
_entity_poly.pdbx_strand_id
1 'polypeptide(L)'
;MAKKVTAADLQQLRSTVAAVSAADSDVPSAALAAASRTVCALLAAAFPGGSVELRVPPFAAVQLGIGERGRHTRGTPPNVVQTDALTLLLLASGQLSWVDARDAQRVQASGPHSDLGALWPVPELT
;
A
#
# COMPACT_ATOMS: atom_id res chain seq x y z
N MET A 1 1.83 -14.60 -9.90
CA MET A 1 1.84 -15.28 -8.60
C MET A 1 2.08 -14.28 -7.48
N ALA A 2 1.25 -14.33 -6.47
CA ALA A 2 1.44 -13.45 -5.33
C ALA A 2 2.70 -13.88 -4.56
N LYS A 3 3.52 -12.91 -4.20
CA LYS A 3 4.70 -13.17 -3.39
C LYS A 3 4.26 -13.62 -1.99
N LYS A 4 4.84 -14.70 -1.50
CA LYS A 4 4.60 -15.16 -0.15
C LYS A 4 5.34 -14.27 0.84
N VAL A 5 4.62 -13.72 1.81
CA VAL A 5 5.21 -12.89 2.85
C VAL A 5 5.74 -13.79 3.97
N THR A 6 7.00 -13.65 4.28
CA THR A 6 7.66 -14.45 5.30
C THR A 6 7.67 -13.72 6.65
N ALA A 7 8.00 -14.45 7.72
CA ALA A 7 8.16 -13.83 9.04
C ALA A 7 9.26 -12.77 9.03
N ALA A 8 10.34 -13.00 8.27
CA ALA A 8 11.42 -12.01 8.13
C ALA A 8 10.92 -10.75 7.41
N ASP A 9 10.08 -10.90 6.39
CA ASP A 9 9.48 -9.76 5.70
C ASP A 9 8.62 -8.93 6.66
N LEU A 10 7.82 -9.58 7.50
CA LEU A 10 6.98 -8.88 8.48
C LEU A 10 7.82 -8.16 9.52
N GLN A 11 8.89 -8.77 9.98
CA GLN A 11 9.77 -8.12 10.94
C GLN A 11 10.46 -6.90 10.33
N GLN A 12 10.92 -7.01 9.10
CA GLN A 12 11.52 -5.89 8.37
C GLN A 12 10.50 -4.76 8.21
N LEU A 13 9.26 -5.10 7.86
CA LEU A 13 8.18 -4.12 7.74
C LEU A 13 7.94 -3.40 9.05
N ARG A 14 7.81 -4.13 10.15
CA ARG A 14 7.58 -3.54 11.48
C ARG A 14 8.72 -2.63 11.91
N SER A 15 9.96 -3.05 11.67
CA SER A 15 11.14 -2.23 11.96
C SER A 15 11.13 -0.94 11.17
N THR A 16 10.80 -1.01 9.88
CA THR A 16 10.78 0.17 9.01
C THR A 16 9.65 1.12 9.41
N VAL A 17 8.48 0.60 9.75
CA VAL A 17 7.37 1.41 10.26
C VAL A 17 7.79 2.14 11.54
N ALA A 18 8.45 1.45 12.45
CA ALA A 18 8.93 2.08 13.69
C ALA A 18 9.91 3.21 13.40
N ALA A 19 10.82 3.02 12.44
CA ALA A 19 11.79 4.04 12.05
C ALA A 19 11.10 5.25 11.41
N VAL A 20 10.10 5.03 10.56
CA VAL A 20 9.31 6.09 9.94
C VAL A 20 8.56 6.88 11.02
N SER A 21 7.98 6.18 12.01
CA SER A 21 7.22 6.80 13.09
C SER A 21 8.09 7.67 14.00
N ALA A 22 9.37 7.37 14.11
CA ALA A 22 10.31 8.14 14.93
C ALA A 22 10.59 9.54 14.37
N ALA A 23 10.18 9.83 13.15
CA ALA A 23 10.15 11.15 12.51
C ALA A 23 11.50 11.82 12.23
N ASP A 24 12.58 11.31 12.77
CA ASP A 24 13.90 11.94 12.66
C ASP A 24 14.95 11.04 12.00
N SER A 25 14.52 9.92 11.48
CA SER A 25 15.46 8.95 10.94
C SER A 25 15.47 8.99 9.41
N ASP A 26 16.66 9.01 8.88
CA ASP A 26 16.87 8.77 7.46
C ASP A 26 16.69 7.29 7.19
N VAL A 27 15.45 6.91 6.85
CA VAL A 27 15.17 5.52 6.52
C VAL A 27 15.78 5.21 5.16
N PRO A 28 16.67 4.20 5.07
CA PRO A 28 17.30 3.88 3.79
C PRO A 28 16.27 3.50 2.73
N SER A 29 16.54 3.90 1.49
CA SER A 29 15.66 3.56 0.35
C SER A 29 15.44 2.06 0.22
N ALA A 30 16.46 1.25 0.49
CA ALA A 30 16.33 -0.20 0.44
C ALA A 30 15.32 -0.72 1.45
N ALA A 31 15.28 -0.13 2.65
CA ALA A 31 14.30 -0.50 3.68
C ALA A 31 12.90 -0.08 3.28
N LEU A 32 12.75 1.13 2.74
CA LEU A 32 11.45 1.61 2.24
C LEU A 32 10.94 0.72 1.10
N ALA A 33 11.84 0.34 0.18
CA ALA A 33 11.47 -0.52 -0.94
C ALA A 33 10.98 -1.88 -0.47
N ALA A 34 11.72 -2.53 0.43
CA ALA A 34 11.34 -3.84 0.96
C ALA A 34 10.01 -3.77 1.72
N ALA A 35 9.84 -2.76 2.58
CA ALA A 35 8.60 -2.57 3.33
C ALA A 35 7.41 -2.31 2.41
N SER A 36 7.58 -1.48 1.38
CA SER A 36 6.52 -1.19 0.42
C SER A 36 6.08 -2.43 -0.33
N ARG A 37 7.04 -3.27 -0.76
CA ARG A 37 6.72 -4.53 -1.45
C ARG A 37 5.98 -5.49 -0.52
N THR A 38 6.34 -5.54 0.74
CA THR A 38 5.64 -6.38 1.72
C THR A 38 4.21 -5.92 1.92
N VAL A 39 3.98 -4.61 2.09
CA VAL A 39 2.61 -4.08 2.20
C VAL A 39 1.80 -4.42 0.94
N CYS A 40 2.37 -4.21 -0.24
CA CYS A 40 1.67 -4.53 -1.48
C CYS A 40 1.32 -6.03 -1.57
N ALA A 41 2.21 -6.90 -1.14
CA ALA A 41 1.95 -8.34 -1.13
C ALA A 41 0.84 -8.73 -0.15
N LEU A 42 0.82 -8.12 1.03
CA LEU A 42 -0.24 -8.32 2.01
C LEU A 42 -1.60 -7.86 1.47
N LEU A 43 -1.63 -6.69 0.83
CA LEU A 43 -2.85 -6.16 0.23
C LEU A 43 -3.35 -7.05 -0.91
N ALA A 44 -2.45 -7.53 -1.77
CA ALA A 44 -2.83 -8.40 -2.88
C ALA A 44 -3.41 -9.71 -2.39
N ALA A 45 -2.90 -10.25 -1.29
CA ALA A 45 -3.43 -11.47 -0.69
C ALA A 45 -4.80 -11.25 -0.07
N ALA A 46 -5.01 -10.09 0.56
CA ALA A 46 -6.28 -9.77 1.22
C ALA A 46 -7.35 -9.32 0.23
N PHE A 47 -6.96 -8.65 -0.85
CA PHE A 47 -7.86 -8.04 -1.82
C PHE A 47 -7.47 -8.45 -3.25
N PRO A 48 -7.59 -9.74 -3.59
CA PRO A 48 -7.21 -10.19 -4.93
C PRO A 48 -8.16 -9.63 -5.99
N GLY A 49 -7.60 -9.31 -7.16
CA GLY A 49 -8.36 -8.77 -8.27
C GLY A 49 -7.57 -7.77 -9.09
N GLY A 50 -8.24 -7.07 -9.99
CA GLY A 50 -7.61 -6.14 -10.91
C GLY A 50 -8.43 -4.88 -11.15
N SER A 51 -9.28 -4.47 -10.21
CA SER A 51 -10.12 -3.29 -10.40
C SER A 51 -9.40 -1.97 -10.15
N VAL A 52 -8.32 -2.00 -9.38
CA VAL A 52 -7.53 -0.80 -9.10
C VAL A 52 -6.05 -1.14 -9.05
N GLU A 53 -5.20 -0.25 -9.55
CA GLU A 53 -3.76 -0.37 -9.40
C GLU A 53 -3.26 0.60 -8.34
N LEU A 54 -2.55 0.09 -7.36
CA LEU A 54 -1.85 0.89 -6.37
C LEU A 54 -0.39 1.00 -6.79
N ARG A 55 0.08 2.22 -6.98
CA ARG A 55 1.46 2.52 -7.38
C ARG A 55 2.19 3.23 -6.27
N VAL A 56 3.39 2.76 -5.98
CA VAL A 56 4.28 3.34 -4.97
C VAL A 56 5.65 3.54 -5.62
N PRO A 57 5.78 4.50 -6.53
CA PRO A 57 7.04 4.69 -7.24
C PRO A 57 8.15 5.16 -6.29
N PRO A 58 9.38 4.76 -6.52
CA PRO A 58 9.83 3.87 -7.58
C PRO A 58 9.84 2.39 -7.16
N PHE A 59 9.20 2.01 -6.07
CA PHE A 59 9.47 0.73 -5.39
C PHE A 59 8.52 -0.39 -5.74
N ALA A 60 7.23 -0.10 -5.94
CA ALA A 60 6.24 -1.16 -6.05
C ALA A 60 5.00 -0.71 -6.82
N ALA A 61 4.29 -1.69 -7.36
CA ALA A 61 2.94 -1.52 -7.88
C ALA A 61 2.21 -2.84 -7.72
N VAL A 62 0.91 -2.77 -7.47
CA VAL A 62 0.11 -3.98 -7.25
C VAL A 62 -1.32 -3.74 -7.75
N GLN A 63 -1.95 -4.78 -8.28
CA GLN A 63 -3.36 -4.74 -8.65
C GLN A 63 -4.18 -5.34 -7.52
N LEU A 64 -5.30 -4.68 -7.20
CA LEU A 64 -6.18 -5.05 -6.10
C LEU A 64 -7.61 -5.15 -6.59
N GLY A 65 -8.38 -6.02 -5.97
CA GLY A 65 -9.82 -6.11 -6.20
C GLY A 65 -10.56 -5.41 -5.06
N ILE A 66 -11.23 -4.31 -5.37
CA ILE A 66 -11.96 -3.51 -4.39
C ILE A 66 -13.43 -3.50 -4.74
N GLY A 67 -14.26 -3.83 -3.73
CA GLY A 67 -15.70 -3.75 -3.85
C GLY A 67 -16.28 -4.86 -4.70
N GLU A 68 -16.49 -4.61 -5.96
CA GLU A 68 -17.05 -5.59 -6.85
C GLU A 68 -16.08 -6.72 -7.11
N ARG A 69 -16.63 -7.90 -7.36
CA ARG A 69 -15.85 -9.07 -7.69
C ARG A 69 -14.93 -8.77 -8.86
N GLY A 70 -13.69 -9.07 -8.67
CA GLY A 70 -12.64 -8.75 -9.60
C GLY A 70 -12.93 -9.23 -11.00
N ARG A 71 -13.49 -8.37 -11.80
CA ARG A 71 -13.47 -8.57 -13.22
C ARG A 71 -12.09 -8.20 -13.68
N HIS A 72 -11.40 -9.18 -14.19
CA HIS A 72 -10.14 -8.91 -14.83
C HIS A 72 -10.41 -8.13 -16.11
N THR A 73 -10.03 -6.87 -16.12
CA THR A 73 -10.12 -6.05 -17.32
C THR A 73 -8.77 -6.11 -18.01
N ARG A 74 -8.77 -6.39 -19.29
CA ARG A 74 -7.54 -6.36 -20.08
C ARG A 74 -7.02 -4.93 -20.16
N GLY A 75 -5.73 -4.78 -20.07
CA GLY A 75 -5.05 -3.50 -20.24
C GLY A 75 -4.91 -2.74 -18.93
N THR A 76 -4.85 -1.42 -19.04
CA THR A 76 -4.67 -0.53 -17.90
C THR A 76 -5.89 -0.57 -17.00
N PRO A 77 -5.74 -0.75 -15.70
CA PRO A 77 -6.86 -0.67 -14.77
C PRO A 77 -7.57 0.67 -14.88
N PRO A 78 -8.91 0.70 -14.80
CA PRO A 78 -9.66 1.95 -14.89
C PRO A 78 -9.46 2.87 -13.70
N ASN A 79 -8.92 2.35 -12.62
CA ASN A 79 -8.72 3.09 -11.39
C ASN A 79 -7.24 2.97 -10.98
N VAL A 80 -6.65 4.09 -10.61
CA VAL A 80 -5.25 4.14 -10.20
C VAL A 80 -5.13 4.97 -8.95
N VAL A 81 -4.40 4.47 -7.98
CA VAL A 81 -4.03 5.20 -6.77
C VAL A 81 -2.52 5.22 -6.68
N GLN A 82 -1.94 6.40 -6.55
CA GLN A 82 -0.50 6.56 -6.45
C GLN A 82 -0.15 7.29 -5.16
N THR A 83 0.87 6.80 -4.47
CA THR A 83 1.37 7.44 -3.25
C THR A 83 2.86 7.13 -3.10
N ASP A 84 3.49 7.76 -2.13
CA ASP A 84 4.89 7.50 -1.81
C ASP A 84 5.01 6.44 -0.70
N ALA A 85 6.23 5.93 -0.52
CA ALA A 85 6.48 4.86 0.45
C ALA A 85 6.17 5.29 1.89
N LEU A 86 6.54 6.50 2.28
CA LEU A 86 6.28 6.97 3.65
C LEU A 86 4.79 7.02 3.93
N THR A 87 4.02 7.59 3.01
CA THR A 87 2.57 7.65 3.15
C THR A 87 1.96 6.25 3.21
N LEU A 88 2.43 5.35 2.34
CA LEU A 88 1.96 3.96 2.34
C LEU A 88 2.15 3.31 3.71
N LEU A 89 3.32 3.46 4.31
CA LEU A 89 3.63 2.84 5.60
C LEU A 89 2.81 3.45 6.74
N LEU A 90 2.56 4.76 6.71
CA LEU A 90 1.72 5.42 7.69
C LEU A 90 0.26 4.96 7.58
N LEU A 91 -0.25 4.80 6.35
CA LEU A 91 -1.59 4.25 6.14
C LEU A 91 -1.65 2.80 6.62
N ALA A 92 -0.68 1.99 6.23
CA ALA A 92 -0.67 0.57 6.56
C ALA A 92 -0.64 0.33 8.07
N SER A 93 0.04 1.18 8.81
CA SER A 93 0.14 1.08 10.27
C SER A 93 -0.98 1.77 11.03
N GLY A 94 -1.86 2.48 10.34
CA GLY A 94 -2.96 3.21 10.96
C GLY A 94 -2.59 4.55 11.57
N GLN A 95 -1.36 5.02 11.36
CA GLN A 95 -0.91 6.31 11.89
C GLN A 95 -1.43 7.50 11.10
N LEU A 96 -1.85 7.26 9.86
CA LEU A 96 -2.45 8.27 9.00
C LEU A 96 -3.73 7.70 8.43
N SER A 97 -4.84 8.43 8.55
CA SER A 97 -6.09 7.99 7.95
C SER A 97 -6.10 8.25 6.45
N TRP A 98 -6.91 7.48 5.73
CA TRP A 98 -7.10 7.68 4.30
C TRP A 98 -7.63 9.08 3.99
N VAL A 99 -8.60 9.55 4.78
CA VAL A 99 -9.19 10.89 4.59
C VAL A 99 -8.12 11.97 4.74
N ASP A 100 -7.31 11.89 5.78
CA ASP A 100 -6.26 12.88 6.02
C ASP A 100 -5.18 12.83 4.93
N ALA A 101 -4.83 11.64 4.46
CA ALA A 101 -3.86 11.50 3.37
C ALA A 101 -4.37 12.16 2.08
N ARG A 102 -5.65 11.97 1.78
CA ARG A 102 -6.27 12.60 0.61
C ARG A 102 -6.34 14.12 0.77
N ASP A 103 -6.77 14.59 1.92
CA ASP A 103 -6.90 16.02 2.18
C ASP A 103 -5.54 16.72 2.11
N ALA A 104 -4.48 16.06 2.53
CA ALA A 104 -3.12 16.58 2.44
C ALA A 104 -2.48 16.38 1.06
N GLN A 105 -3.21 15.83 0.11
CA GLN A 105 -2.71 15.55 -1.25
C GLN A 105 -1.51 14.60 -1.26
N ARG A 106 -1.45 13.71 -0.30
CA ARG A 106 -0.40 12.68 -0.22
C ARG A 106 -0.73 11.44 -1.04
N VAL A 107 -1.95 11.37 -1.55
CA VAL A 107 -2.44 10.28 -2.40
C VAL A 107 -3.08 10.89 -3.63
N GLN A 108 -2.73 10.40 -4.81
CA GLN A 108 -3.38 10.76 -6.07
C GLN A 108 -4.26 9.60 -6.50
N ALA A 109 -5.56 9.81 -6.50
CA ALA A 109 -6.55 8.79 -6.83
C ALA A 109 -7.34 9.23 -8.07
N SER A 110 -7.44 8.35 -9.04
CA SER A 110 -8.20 8.60 -10.27
C SER A 110 -9.06 7.39 -10.61
N GLY A 111 -10.23 7.67 -11.17
CA GLY A 111 -11.21 6.65 -11.50
C GLY A 111 -12.32 6.54 -10.46
N PRO A 112 -13.50 6.00 -10.86
CA PRO A 112 -14.66 5.98 -9.97
C PRO A 112 -14.54 5.03 -8.76
N HIS A 113 -13.62 4.06 -8.81
CA HIS A 113 -13.43 3.09 -7.74
C HIS A 113 -12.02 3.17 -7.17
N SER A 114 -11.56 4.39 -6.90
CA SER A 114 -10.21 4.64 -6.37
C SER A 114 -10.20 4.99 -4.89
N ASP A 115 -11.29 4.74 -4.18
CA ASP A 115 -11.33 4.91 -2.73
C ASP A 115 -10.81 3.65 -2.05
N LEU A 116 -9.62 3.75 -1.47
CA LEU A 116 -8.99 2.63 -0.78
C LEU A 116 -9.14 2.74 0.75
N GLY A 117 -10.09 3.52 1.24
CA GLY A 117 -10.25 3.74 2.68
C GLY A 117 -10.46 2.47 3.50
N ALA A 118 -11.05 1.45 2.91
CA ALA A 118 -11.35 0.19 3.62
C ALA A 118 -10.13 -0.72 3.81
N LEU A 119 -8.99 -0.40 3.19
CA LEU A 119 -7.78 -1.25 3.26
C LEU A 119 -6.99 -1.09 4.55
N TRP A 120 -7.17 0.01 5.25
CA TRP A 120 -6.25 0.44 6.31
C TRP A 120 -6.87 0.34 7.70
N PRO A 121 -6.08 0.04 8.71
CA PRO A 121 -4.70 -0.44 8.63
C PRO A 121 -4.63 -1.90 8.20
N VAL A 122 -3.44 -2.37 7.81
CA VAL A 122 -3.29 -3.79 7.52
C VAL A 122 -3.23 -4.57 8.84
N PRO A 123 -3.93 -5.72 8.94
CA PRO A 123 -4.02 -6.44 10.22
C PRO A 123 -2.67 -6.84 10.82
N GLU A 124 -1.71 -7.16 9.97
CA GLU A 124 -0.38 -7.59 10.41
C GLU A 124 0.39 -6.49 11.14
N LEU A 125 -0.05 -5.23 11.03
CA LEU A 125 0.59 -4.09 11.70
C LEU A 125 -0.21 -3.56 12.89
N THR A 126 -1.29 -4.24 13.25
CA THR A 126 -2.13 -3.82 14.39
C THR A 126 -2.05 -4.77 15.56
#